data_069a407fba0bfd697eaff16e53a18c7e
#
_entry.id   069a407fba0bfd697eaff16e53a18c7e
#
_cell.length_a   1.000
_cell.length_b   1.000
_cell.length_c   1.000
_cell.angle_alpha   90.00
_cell.angle_beta   90.00
_cell.angle_gamma   90.00
#
_symmetry.space_group_name_H-M   'P 1'
#
loop_
_entity.id
_entity.type
_entity.pdbx_description
1 polymer ?
#
loop_
_entity_poly.entity_id
_entity_poly.type
_entity_poly.pdbx_seq_one_letter_code
_entity_poly.pdbx_strand_id
1 'polypeptide(L)'
;MKTSLLAEHIREVKDFPKEGISFKDITPILSNPELSNKVIDSFIEFLNDKDIDAIVGVESRGFLFGMLLANALKVPFIPIRKAGKLPADTIVEEYALEYGSAKVEIHTDAIQEGWNIVIHDDLLATGGTAVAASKLVQRLGGNIISFLFLVELSFLEGRTNLLDYSLSIKSLIKY
;
A
#
# COMPACT_ATOMS: atom_id res chain seq x y z
N MET A 1 -21.25 1.81 -6.79
CA MET A 1 -22.05 0.75 -6.10
C MET A 1 -21.21 -0.32 -5.43
N LYS A 2 -20.05 -0.80 -5.99
CA LYS A 2 -19.18 -1.81 -5.34
C LYS A 2 -18.46 -1.30 -4.07
N THR A 3 -18.10 -0.03 -4.01
CA THR A 3 -17.34 0.60 -2.89
C THR A 3 -18.17 0.83 -1.63
N SER A 4 -19.48 1.03 -1.73
CA SER A 4 -20.33 1.20 -0.55
C SER A 4 -20.41 -0.08 0.29
N LEU A 5 -20.47 -1.24 -0.36
CA LEU A 5 -20.50 -2.53 0.33
C LEU A 5 -19.22 -2.80 1.15
N LEU A 6 -18.05 -2.48 0.61
CA LEU A 6 -16.78 -2.66 1.34
C LEU A 6 -16.72 -1.73 2.56
N ALA A 7 -17.20 -0.48 2.43
CA ALA A 7 -17.19 0.49 3.51
C ALA A 7 -18.04 0.05 4.72
N GLU A 8 -19.18 -0.64 4.47
CA GLU A 8 -20.06 -1.19 5.51
C GLU A 8 -19.39 -2.29 6.35
N HIS A 9 -18.31 -2.90 5.83
CA HIS A 9 -17.55 -3.96 6.50
C HIS A 9 -16.23 -3.47 7.11
N ILE A 10 -15.93 -2.17 7.05
CA ILE A 10 -14.83 -1.59 7.84
C ILE A 10 -15.34 -1.39 9.27
N ARG A 11 -14.65 -2.02 10.22
CA ARG A 11 -14.93 -1.81 11.64
C ARG A 11 -14.32 -0.51 12.12
N GLU A 12 -15.11 0.35 12.70
CA GLU A 12 -14.63 1.55 13.36
C GLU A 12 -14.33 1.28 14.83
N VAL A 13 -13.08 1.51 15.26
CA VAL A 13 -12.66 1.40 16.65
C VAL A 13 -12.28 2.79 17.13
N LYS A 14 -13.10 3.36 18.02
CA LYS A 14 -12.85 4.69 18.59
C LYS A 14 -11.73 4.61 19.60
N ASP A 15 -10.96 5.72 19.70
CA ASP A 15 -9.90 5.92 20.67
C ASP A 15 -8.80 4.84 20.64
N PHE A 16 -8.46 4.35 19.45
CA PHE A 16 -7.38 3.38 19.25
C PHE A 16 -6.37 3.88 18.20
N PRO A 17 -5.04 3.77 18.45
CA PRO A 17 -4.38 3.34 19.70
C PRO A 17 -4.35 4.43 20.78
N LYS A 18 -4.87 5.62 20.51
CA LYS A 18 -4.93 6.77 21.42
C LYS A 18 -6.31 7.43 21.34
N GLU A 19 -6.69 8.15 22.41
CA GLU A 19 -7.90 8.97 22.43
C GLU A 19 -7.96 9.95 21.26
N GLY A 20 -9.14 10.11 20.66
CA GLY A 20 -9.40 10.95 19.48
C GLY A 20 -9.11 10.31 18.13
N ILE A 21 -8.50 9.12 18.08
CA ILE A 21 -8.24 8.40 16.83
C ILE A 21 -9.38 7.40 16.54
N SER A 22 -9.98 7.52 15.35
CA SER A 22 -10.93 6.53 14.82
C SER A 22 -10.19 5.56 13.89
N PHE A 23 -9.81 4.40 14.43
CA PHE A 23 -9.09 3.37 13.68
C PHE A 23 -10.02 2.62 12.74
N LYS A 24 -9.60 2.43 11.49
CA LYS A 24 -10.33 1.69 10.47
C LYS A 24 -9.77 0.27 10.37
N ASP A 25 -10.49 -0.67 10.97
CA ASP A 25 -10.10 -2.07 11.02
C ASP A 25 -10.65 -2.82 9.81
N ILE A 26 -9.74 -3.37 9.00
CA ILE A 26 -10.04 -4.12 7.78
C ILE A 26 -10.25 -5.62 8.01
N THR A 27 -10.07 -6.11 9.25
CA THR A 27 -10.17 -7.55 9.57
C THR A 27 -11.50 -8.19 9.16
N PRO A 28 -12.66 -7.52 9.26
CA PRO A 28 -13.90 -8.10 8.77
C PRO A 28 -13.91 -8.37 7.25
N ILE A 29 -13.19 -7.57 6.45
CA ILE A 29 -13.02 -7.83 5.01
C ILE A 29 -12.10 -9.04 4.81
N LEU A 30 -11.00 -9.13 5.56
CA LEU A 30 -10.05 -10.25 5.47
C LEU A 30 -10.66 -11.59 5.86
N SER A 31 -11.59 -11.60 6.83
CA SER A 31 -12.29 -12.81 7.28
C SER A 31 -13.40 -13.26 6.35
N ASN A 32 -13.70 -12.49 5.29
CA ASN A 32 -14.74 -12.82 4.31
C ASN A 32 -14.11 -12.97 2.91
N PRO A 33 -14.00 -14.21 2.38
CA PRO A 33 -13.37 -14.46 1.08
C PRO A 33 -14.05 -13.71 -0.09
N GLU A 34 -15.38 -13.55 -0.04
CA GLU A 34 -16.10 -12.84 -1.11
C GLU A 34 -15.75 -11.34 -1.13
N LEU A 35 -15.64 -10.72 0.06
CA LEU A 35 -15.22 -9.32 0.17
C LEU A 35 -13.76 -9.14 -0.22
N SER A 36 -12.88 -10.05 0.18
CA SER A 36 -11.48 -10.06 -0.22
C SER A 36 -11.33 -10.17 -1.74
N ASN A 37 -12.09 -11.05 -2.39
CA ASN A 37 -12.09 -11.16 -3.85
C ASN A 37 -12.59 -9.86 -4.51
N LYS A 38 -13.64 -9.21 -3.98
CA LYS A 38 -14.12 -7.92 -4.50
C LYS A 38 -13.07 -6.81 -4.41
N VAL A 39 -12.23 -6.81 -3.38
CA VAL A 39 -11.08 -5.88 -3.28
C VAL A 39 -10.11 -6.14 -4.42
N ILE A 40 -9.71 -7.39 -4.63
CA ILE A 40 -8.78 -7.76 -5.70
C ILE A 40 -9.34 -7.45 -7.08
N ASP A 41 -10.59 -7.83 -7.35
CA ASP A 41 -11.26 -7.55 -8.64
C ASP A 41 -11.29 -6.04 -8.92
N SER A 42 -11.56 -5.21 -7.90
CA SER A 42 -11.60 -3.76 -8.06
C SER A 42 -10.22 -3.16 -8.35
N PHE A 43 -9.15 -3.73 -7.81
CA PHE A 43 -7.78 -3.32 -8.12
C PHE A 43 -7.37 -3.78 -9.52
N ILE A 44 -7.69 -5.01 -9.92
CA ILE A 44 -7.42 -5.53 -11.27
C ILE A 44 -8.17 -4.69 -12.31
N GLU A 45 -9.45 -4.37 -12.08
CA GLU A 45 -10.23 -3.51 -12.98
C GLU A 45 -9.58 -2.15 -13.19
N PHE A 46 -9.02 -1.55 -12.12
CA PHE A 46 -8.31 -0.27 -12.21
C PHE A 46 -6.95 -0.37 -12.93
N LEU A 47 -6.30 -1.52 -12.88
CA LEU A 47 -4.99 -1.77 -13.46
C LEU A 47 -5.04 -2.37 -14.88
N ASN A 48 -6.21 -2.60 -15.43
CA ASN A 48 -6.44 -3.42 -16.63
C ASN A 48 -5.68 -2.96 -17.89
N ASP A 49 -5.33 -1.66 -17.98
CA ASP A 49 -4.61 -1.07 -19.10
C ASP A 49 -3.12 -0.83 -18.84
N LYS A 50 -2.59 -1.37 -17.74
CA LYS A 50 -1.22 -1.11 -17.29
C LYS A 50 -0.34 -2.34 -17.46
N ASP A 51 0.87 -2.09 -17.94
CA ASP A 51 1.95 -3.08 -17.95
C ASP A 51 2.65 -3.06 -16.59
N ILE A 52 2.61 -4.18 -15.88
CA ILE A 52 3.03 -4.28 -14.48
C ILE A 52 4.07 -5.39 -14.33
N ASP A 53 5.23 -5.05 -13.81
CA ASP A 53 6.30 -6.03 -13.57
C ASP A 53 6.29 -6.58 -12.14
N ALA A 54 5.88 -5.80 -11.14
CA ALA A 54 5.77 -6.28 -9.77
C ALA A 54 4.81 -5.46 -8.90
N ILE A 55 4.33 -6.10 -7.83
CA ILE A 55 3.59 -5.45 -6.74
C ILE A 55 4.53 -5.31 -5.54
N VAL A 56 4.70 -4.10 -5.07
CA VAL A 56 5.39 -3.78 -3.81
C VAL A 56 4.35 -3.62 -2.71
N GLY A 57 4.47 -4.39 -1.64
CA GLY A 57 3.59 -4.30 -0.47
C GLY A 57 4.33 -3.77 0.75
N VAL A 58 3.68 -2.91 1.52
CA VAL A 58 4.27 -2.29 2.72
C VAL A 58 3.88 -3.04 4.00
N GLU A 59 4.85 -3.32 4.88
CA GLU A 59 4.64 -4.03 6.14
C GLU A 59 3.66 -3.28 7.05
N SER A 60 2.73 -4.00 7.59
CA SER A 60 2.44 -5.42 7.46
C SER A 60 1.12 -5.67 6.72
N ARG A 61 0.13 -4.76 6.83
CA ARG A 61 -1.21 -4.97 6.28
C ARG A 61 -1.26 -4.84 4.76
N GLY A 62 -0.32 -4.09 4.17
CA GLY A 62 -0.13 -4.03 2.71
C GLY A 62 0.30 -5.36 2.08
N PHE A 63 0.82 -6.31 2.87
CA PHE A 63 1.16 -7.64 2.36
C PHE A 63 -0.08 -8.47 2.03
N LEU A 64 -1.17 -8.29 2.75
CA LEU A 64 -2.33 -9.17 2.71
C LEU A 64 -3.00 -9.14 1.33
N PHE A 65 -3.43 -7.99 0.87
CA PHE A 65 -3.98 -7.83 -0.48
C PHE A 65 -2.89 -7.69 -1.55
N GLY A 66 -1.70 -7.18 -1.19
CA GLY A 66 -0.58 -7.09 -2.12
C GLY A 66 -0.15 -8.45 -2.65
N MET A 67 -0.01 -9.46 -1.79
CA MET A 67 0.32 -10.83 -2.21
C MET A 67 -0.79 -11.46 -3.05
N LEU A 68 -2.06 -11.27 -2.66
CA LEU A 68 -3.20 -11.78 -3.43
C LEU A 68 -3.27 -11.15 -4.83
N LEU A 69 -3.02 -9.84 -4.91
CA LEU A 69 -3.01 -9.09 -6.17
C LEU A 69 -1.86 -9.55 -7.09
N ALA A 70 -0.64 -9.68 -6.55
CA ALA A 70 0.52 -10.17 -7.29
C ALA A 70 0.27 -11.55 -7.87
N ASN A 71 -0.30 -12.46 -7.07
CA ASN A 71 -0.66 -13.80 -7.53
C ASN A 71 -1.73 -13.77 -8.63
N ALA A 72 -2.76 -12.93 -8.49
CA ALA A 72 -3.83 -12.80 -9.48
C ALA A 72 -3.32 -12.23 -10.81
N LEU A 73 -2.37 -11.29 -10.77
CA LEU A 73 -1.73 -10.69 -11.95
C LEU A 73 -0.55 -11.54 -12.50
N LYS A 74 -0.13 -12.59 -11.76
CA LYS A 74 1.02 -13.46 -12.09
C LYS A 74 2.34 -12.69 -12.19
N VAL A 75 2.55 -11.73 -11.31
CA VAL A 75 3.77 -10.94 -11.18
C VAL A 75 4.41 -11.14 -9.80
N PRO A 76 5.72 -10.84 -9.62
CA PRO A 76 6.39 -10.88 -8.32
C PRO A 76 5.72 -10.01 -7.28
N PHE A 77 5.75 -10.47 -6.02
CA PHE A 77 5.47 -9.67 -4.84
C PHE A 77 6.75 -9.30 -4.12
N ILE A 78 6.95 -8.02 -3.84
CA ILE A 78 8.16 -7.48 -3.21
C ILE A 78 7.76 -6.84 -1.88
N PRO A 79 8.25 -7.36 -0.73
CA PRO A 79 7.95 -6.79 0.57
C PRO A 79 8.86 -5.60 0.88
N ILE A 80 8.27 -4.46 1.27
CA ILE A 80 8.96 -3.41 2.02
C ILE A 80 8.66 -3.60 3.49
N ARG A 81 9.71 -3.69 4.32
CA ARG A 81 9.60 -4.01 5.74
C ARG A 81 10.16 -2.91 6.63
N LYS A 82 9.80 -2.93 7.91
CA LYS A 82 10.47 -2.12 8.93
C LYS A 82 11.92 -2.55 9.03
N ALA A 83 12.84 -1.59 9.17
CA ALA A 83 14.28 -1.84 9.19
C ALA A 83 14.69 -2.94 10.18
N GLY A 84 15.59 -3.82 9.75
CA GLY A 84 16.08 -4.98 10.51
C GLY A 84 15.18 -6.22 10.45
N LYS A 85 14.18 -6.25 9.53
CA LYS A 85 13.28 -7.41 9.36
C LYS A 85 13.59 -8.25 8.13
N LEU A 86 14.33 -7.71 7.16
CA LEU A 86 14.75 -8.46 5.98
C LEU A 86 16.15 -9.06 6.22
N PRO A 87 16.37 -10.34 5.85
CA PRO A 87 17.70 -10.91 5.80
C PRO A 87 18.44 -10.39 4.53
N ALA A 88 19.77 -10.58 4.45
CA ALA A 88 20.61 -10.17 3.35
C ALA A 88 20.72 -8.64 3.15
N ASP A 89 21.27 -8.21 2.01
CA ASP A 89 21.57 -6.80 1.74
C ASP A 89 20.30 -6.00 1.44
N THR A 90 20.18 -4.87 2.13
CA THR A 90 19.02 -3.97 2.00
C THR A 90 19.46 -2.53 1.78
N ILE A 91 18.57 -1.74 1.18
CA ILE A 91 18.62 -0.28 1.28
C ILE A 91 17.49 0.20 2.19
N VAL A 92 17.77 1.27 2.93
CA VAL A 92 16.87 1.81 3.96
C VAL A 92 16.46 3.23 3.60
N GLU A 93 15.21 3.58 3.90
CA GLU A 93 14.69 4.96 3.86
C GLU A 93 14.05 5.31 5.20
N GLU A 94 14.40 6.49 5.72
CA GLU A 94 13.83 7.03 6.94
C GLU A 94 12.76 8.06 6.59
N TYR A 95 11.65 8.06 7.31
CA TYR A 95 10.59 9.02 7.14
C TYR A 95 10.04 9.51 8.49
N ALA A 96 9.59 10.77 8.50
CA ALA A 96 9.01 11.38 9.69
C ALA A 96 7.64 10.79 10.01
N LEU A 97 7.38 10.59 11.28
CA LEU A 97 6.07 10.33 11.85
C LEU A 97 5.59 11.59 12.57
N GLU A 98 4.34 11.62 12.98
CA GLU A 98 3.81 12.69 13.85
C GLU A 98 4.65 12.83 15.13
N TYR A 99 5.18 11.71 15.65
CA TYR A 99 6.13 11.67 16.76
C TYR A 99 7.30 10.76 16.41
N GLY A 100 8.49 11.36 16.16
CA GLY A 100 9.72 10.64 15.83
C GLY A 100 9.87 10.31 14.35
N SER A 101 10.62 9.24 14.06
CA SER A 101 10.84 8.73 12.71
C SER A 101 10.67 7.21 12.66
N ALA A 102 10.41 6.70 11.47
CA ALA A 102 10.41 5.27 11.19
C ALA A 102 11.30 4.98 9.98
N LYS A 103 11.76 3.73 9.90
CA LYS A 103 12.63 3.27 8.80
C LYS A 103 12.00 2.05 8.14
N VAL A 104 12.02 2.05 6.82
CA VAL A 104 11.63 0.91 6.00
C VAL A 104 12.78 0.50 5.10
N GLU A 105 12.80 -0.76 4.71
CA GLU A 105 13.85 -1.36 3.91
C GLU A 105 13.31 -2.27 2.82
N ILE A 106 14.11 -2.45 1.78
CA ILE A 106 13.89 -3.36 0.66
C ILE A 106 15.21 -4.04 0.30
N HIS A 107 15.17 -5.28 -0.19
CA HIS A 107 16.38 -5.95 -0.68
C HIS A 107 16.96 -5.23 -1.88
N THR A 108 18.30 -5.19 -1.98
CA THR A 108 19.02 -4.50 -3.06
C THR A 108 18.80 -5.10 -4.45
N ASP A 109 18.43 -6.36 -4.51
CA ASP A 109 18.19 -7.16 -5.73
C ASP A 109 16.71 -7.35 -6.05
N ALA A 110 15.80 -6.66 -5.32
CA ALA A 110 14.36 -6.91 -5.41
C ALA A 110 13.72 -6.38 -6.70
N ILE A 111 14.28 -5.32 -7.31
CA ILE A 111 13.72 -4.63 -8.47
C ILE A 111 14.77 -4.56 -9.56
N GLN A 112 14.39 -4.88 -10.79
CA GLN A 112 15.23 -4.65 -11.97
C GLN A 112 14.99 -3.23 -12.50
N GLU A 113 16.05 -2.62 -13.04
CA GLU A 113 15.98 -1.30 -13.64
C GLU A 113 14.91 -1.24 -14.74
N GLY A 114 14.07 -0.22 -14.69
CA GLY A 114 12.99 0.02 -15.64
C GLY A 114 11.68 -0.71 -15.35
N TRP A 115 11.62 -1.58 -14.33
CA TRP A 115 10.37 -2.24 -13.97
C TRP A 115 9.26 -1.28 -13.61
N ASN A 116 8.05 -1.58 -14.04
CA ASN A 116 6.81 -0.88 -13.71
C ASN A 116 6.21 -1.43 -12.42
N ILE A 117 6.25 -0.64 -11.38
CA ILE A 117 5.91 -1.02 -10.02
C ILE A 117 4.57 -0.42 -9.60
N VAL A 118 3.72 -1.26 -9.03
CA VAL A 118 2.54 -0.83 -8.27
C VAL A 118 2.83 -0.94 -6.79
N ILE A 119 2.67 0.15 -6.04
CA ILE A 119 2.83 0.17 -4.58
C ILE A 119 1.47 0.00 -3.93
N HIS A 120 1.37 -0.96 -3.01
CA HIS A 120 0.15 -1.24 -2.26
C HIS A 120 0.37 -1.15 -0.74
N ASP A 121 -0.57 -0.46 -0.08
CA ASP A 121 -0.78 -0.55 1.36
C ASP A 121 -2.29 -0.62 1.66
N ASP A 122 -2.67 -1.05 2.84
CA ASP A 122 -4.09 -1.13 3.21
C ASP A 122 -4.71 0.25 3.44
N LEU A 123 -3.93 1.20 3.96
CA LEU A 123 -4.44 2.51 4.35
C LEU A 123 -3.50 3.65 3.95
N LEU A 124 -4.06 4.67 3.31
CA LEU A 124 -3.40 5.95 3.06
C LEU A 124 -3.83 6.95 4.15
N ALA A 125 -2.91 7.28 5.05
CA ALA A 125 -3.04 8.36 6.03
C ALA A 125 -2.33 9.62 5.54
N THR A 126 -1.22 10.01 6.15
CA THR A 126 -0.39 11.15 5.72
C THR A 126 0.48 10.87 4.48
N GLY A 127 0.59 9.62 4.06
CA GLY A 127 1.39 9.22 2.90
C GLY A 127 2.88 9.00 3.16
N GLY A 128 3.39 9.28 4.36
CA GLY A 128 4.83 9.20 4.65
C GLY A 128 5.46 7.83 4.35
N THR A 129 4.77 6.75 4.71
CA THR A 129 5.23 5.37 4.43
C THR A 129 5.26 5.08 2.92
N ALA A 130 4.23 5.49 2.19
CA ALA A 130 4.17 5.29 0.74
C ALA A 130 5.22 6.14 0.00
N VAL A 131 5.52 7.36 0.48
CA VAL A 131 6.63 8.18 -0.01
C VAL A 131 7.97 7.48 0.22
N ALA A 132 8.21 6.94 1.44
CA ALA A 132 9.43 6.20 1.73
C ALA A 132 9.58 4.96 0.83
N ALA A 133 8.50 4.21 0.63
CA ALA A 133 8.46 3.09 -0.31
C ALA A 133 8.80 3.54 -1.74
N SER A 134 8.26 4.69 -2.17
CA SER A 134 8.51 5.25 -3.49
C SER A 134 9.99 5.57 -3.72
N LYS A 135 10.64 6.19 -2.74
CA LYS A 135 12.08 6.49 -2.81
C LYS A 135 12.92 5.21 -2.90
N LEU A 136 12.56 4.17 -2.15
CA LEU A 136 13.25 2.87 -2.23
C LEU A 136 13.12 2.26 -3.63
N VAL A 137 11.91 2.25 -4.21
CA VAL A 137 11.64 1.77 -5.57
C VAL A 137 12.48 2.54 -6.59
N GLN A 138 12.47 3.88 -6.53
CA GLN A 138 13.24 4.72 -7.46
C GLN A 138 14.76 4.53 -7.31
N ARG A 139 15.28 4.35 -6.08
CA ARG A 139 16.71 4.07 -5.85
C ARG A 139 17.17 2.74 -6.46
N LEU A 140 16.27 1.79 -6.66
CA LEU A 140 16.53 0.54 -7.36
C LEU A 140 16.23 0.61 -8.88
N GLY A 141 15.86 1.79 -9.40
CA GLY A 141 15.60 2.00 -10.83
C GLY A 141 14.18 1.63 -11.28
N GLY A 142 13.26 1.35 -10.36
CA GLY A 142 11.85 1.05 -10.68
C GLY A 142 11.03 2.31 -11.00
N ASN A 143 10.05 2.17 -11.90
CA ASN A 143 9.07 3.19 -12.26
C ASN A 143 7.79 2.97 -11.49
N ILE A 144 7.31 3.96 -10.74
CA ILE A 144 6.06 3.84 -9.99
C ILE A 144 4.90 4.22 -10.92
N ILE A 145 4.13 3.23 -11.36
CA ILE A 145 3.03 3.44 -12.28
C ILE A 145 1.69 3.63 -11.57
N SER A 146 1.55 3.15 -10.33
CA SER A 146 0.30 3.31 -9.57
C SER A 146 0.48 3.08 -8.08
N PHE A 147 -0.42 3.69 -7.30
CA PHE A 147 -0.63 3.40 -5.88
C PHE A 147 -2.03 2.82 -5.66
N LEU A 148 -2.13 1.81 -4.81
CA LEU A 148 -3.38 1.17 -4.45
C LEU A 148 -3.56 1.15 -2.94
N PHE A 149 -4.72 1.61 -2.48
CA PHE A 149 -5.11 1.57 -1.07
C PHE A 149 -6.53 1.02 -0.92
N LEU A 150 -6.75 0.21 0.09
CA LEU A 150 -8.11 -0.18 0.46
C LEU A 150 -8.85 1.02 1.06
N VAL A 151 -8.21 1.71 1.99
CA VAL A 151 -8.77 2.86 2.71
C VAL A 151 -7.91 4.11 2.51
N GLU A 152 -8.55 5.27 2.37
CA GLU A 152 -7.91 6.60 2.37
C GLU A 152 -8.58 7.48 3.42
N LEU A 153 -7.77 8.08 4.30
CA LEU A 153 -8.19 9.12 5.22
C LEU A 153 -7.97 10.47 4.56
N SER A 154 -8.96 10.93 3.78
CA SER A 154 -8.81 12.09 2.89
C SER A 154 -8.50 13.39 3.64
N PHE A 155 -8.94 13.52 4.88
CA PHE A 155 -8.68 14.67 5.74
C PHE A 155 -7.21 14.83 6.16
N LEU A 156 -6.36 13.80 5.96
CA LEU A 156 -4.92 13.84 6.21
C LEU A 156 -4.10 14.21 4.96
N GLU A 157 -4.76 14.42 3.82
CA GLU A 157 -4.18 14.91 2.56
C GLU A 157 -2.98 14.08 2.02
N GLY A 158 -2.81 12.85 2.48
CA GLY A 158 -1.67 12.00 2.13
C GLY A 158 -1.51 11.74 0.63
N ARG A 159 -2.62 11.81 -0.13
CA ARG A 159 -2.60 11.71 -1.59
C ARG A 159 -1.70 12.76 -2.24
N THR A 160 -1.71 13.98 -1.75
CA THR A 160 -0.91 15.10 -2.30
C THR A 160 0.58 14.76 -2.31
N ASN A 161 1.07 14.08 -1.27
CA ASN A 161 2.47 13.69 -1.13
C ASN A 161 2.91 12.60 -2.14
N LEU A 162 1.94 11.95 -2.82
CA LEU A 162 2.22 10.88 -3.78
C LEU A 162 2.21 11.37 -5.23
N LEU A 163 1.72 12.59 -5.49
CA LEU A 163 1.57 13.12 -6.85
C LEU A 163 2.91 13.31 -7.58
N ASP A 164 4.00 13.52 -6.83
CA ASP A 164 5.35 13.63 -7.39
C ASP A 164 5.87 12.29 -7.93
N TYR A 165 5.24 11.17 -7.54
CA TYR A 165 5.65 9.82 -7.94
C TYR A 165 4.73 9.21 -8.99
N SER A 166 3.42 9.39 -8.85
CA SER A 166 2.45 8.94 -9.84
C SER A 166 1.10 9.65 -9.66
N LEU A 167 0.45 10.00 -10.76
CA LEU A 167 -0.92 10.51 -10.76
C LEU A 167 -1.98 9.40 -10.66
N SER A 168 -1.57 8.15 -10.87
CA SER A 168 -2.44 6.97 -10.83
C SER A 168 -2.56 6.43 -9.40
N ILE A 169 -3.51 6.96 -8.64
CA ILE A 169 -3.74 6.58 -7.24
C ILE A 169 -5.18 6.10 -7.07
N LYS A 170 -5.36 4.87 -6.63
CA LYS A 170 -6.67 4.28 -6.35
C LYS A 170 -6.84 3.97 -4.89
N SER A 171 -7.90 4.52 -4.29
CA SER A 171 -8.41 4.13 -2.98
C SER A 171 -9.84 3.64 -3.14
N LEU A 172 -10.16 2.47 -2.58
CA LEU A 172 -11.50 1.88 -2.73
C LEU A 172 -12.50 2.54 -1.80
N ILE A 173 -12.09 2.91 -0.59
CA ILE A 173 -12.93 3.53 0.42
C ILE A 173 -12.27 4.83 0.87
N LYS A 174 -13.04 5.92 0.97
CA LYS A 174 -12.56 7.22 1.44
C LYS A 174 -13.38 7.69 2.64
N TYR A 175 -12.68 8.20 3.64
CA TYR A 175 -13.23 8.88 4.81
C TYR A 175 -12.78 10.32 4.87
#